data_203f23de623c12ffeae3423464332d8e
#
_entry.id   203f23de623c12ffeae3423464332d8e
#
_cell.length_a   1.000
_cell.length_b   1.000
_cell.length_c   1.000
_cell.angle_alpha   90.00
_cell.angle_beta   90.00
_cell.angle_gamma   90.00
#
_symmetry.space_group_name_H-M   'P 1'
#
loop_
_entity.id
_entity.type
_entity.pdbx_description
1 polymer ?
#
loop_
_entity_poly.entity_id
_entity_poly.type
_entity_poly.pdbx_seq_one_letter_code
_entity_poly.pdbx_strand_id
1 'polypeptide(L)'
;MLRSLRPIPRLCPRPCPAGPCPARCQPRRRLAVPPGAPRLPLRQRLCVAGAVAGAAAAGWLYARHEKERQRRSRRLRQLRRLALGQGDFQLRDTAGAARSKADFLGRWVLLYFGFTHCPDVCPEELEKLSRAVELLERDPALPPLQPLFVTVDPERDDAAALERYLRDFHPRLLGLTGTPEQVRAAASAFRVYVSAGPRDADGDYVVDHSVLTFLVDPDGVFRDCYGRSRTAEEMARSVRGHMDAYEPLPAADGQ
;
A
#
# COMPACT_ATOMS: atom_id res chain seq x y z
N MET A 1 -1.48 -54.29 -2.52
CA MET A 1 -2.64 -54.81 -3.31
C MET A 1 -2.77 -53.92 -4.55
N LEU A 2 -2.15 -54.32 -5.65
CA LEU A 2 -2.15 -53.64 -6.95
C LEU A 2 -3.35 -54.11 -7.75
N ARG A 3 -4.34 -53.27 -8.02
CA ARG A 3 -5.44 -53.53 -8.93
C ARG A 3 -5.04 -53.19 -10.36
N SER A 4 -4.89 -54.21 -11.15
CA SER A 4 -4.74 -54.25 -12.60
C SER A 4 -5.91 -53.50 -13.28
N LEU A 5 -5.63 -52.45 -14.02
CA LEU A 5 -6.57 -51.80 -14.94
C LEU A 5 -6.48 -52.49 -16.31
N ARG A 6 -7.54 -53.15 -16.72
CA ARG A 6 -7.73 -53.74 -18.05
C ARG A 6 -8.00 -52.64 -19.08
N PRO A 7 -7.50 -52.75 -20.32
CA PRO A 7 -7.79 -51.80 -21.38
C PRO A 7 -9.22 -51.98 -21.89
N ILE A 8 -9.92 -50.88 -22.10
CA ILE A 8 -11.27 -50.79 -22.67
C ILE A 8 -11.18 -51.01 -24.19
N PRO A 9 -11.99 -51.91 -24.78
CA PRO A 9 -12.02 -52.09 -26.23
C PRO A 9 -12.75 -50.90 -26.89
N ARG A 10 -12.14 -50.29 -27.88
CA ARG A 10 -12.76 -49.26 -28.72
C ARG A 10 -13.83 -49.88 -29.62
N LEU A 11 -15.08 -49.59 -29.36
CA LEU A 11 -16.21 -49.88 -30.24
C LEU A 11 -16.09 -49.06 -31.54
N CYS A 12 -16.02 -49.70 -32.67
CA CYS A 12 -16.21 -49.10 -33.98
C CYS A 12 -17.72 -48.81 -34.20
N PRO A 13 -18.10 -47.58 -34.49
CA PRO A 13 -19.49 -47.31 -34.93
C PRO A 13 -19.60 -47.42 -36.44
N ARG A 14 -20.57 -48.22 -36.87
CA ARG A 14 -21.22 -48.37 -38.18
C ARG A 14 -20.75 -49.47 -39.09
N PRO A 15 -21.69 -50.31 -39.54
CA PRO A 15 -21.48 -51.29 -40.58
C PRO A 15 -21.44 -50.61 -41.96
N CYS A 16 -20.44 -50.96 -42.77
CA CYS A 16 -20.37 -50.55 -44.16
C CYS A 16 -21.38 -51.33 -45.01
N PRO A 17 -22.13 -50.69 -45.92
CA PRO A 17 -22.92 -51.42 -46.91
C PRO A 17 -22.01 -52.08 -47.94
N ALA A 18 -22.39 -53.23 -48.37
CA ALA A 18 -21.71 -54.05 -49.36
C ALA A 18 -21.67 -53.35 -50.74
N GLY A 19 -20.45 -52.96 -51.14
CA GLY A 19 -20.14 -52.48 -52.48
C GLY A 19 -18.66 -52.74 -52.78
N PRO A 20 -18.29 -53.03 -54.04
CA PRO A 20 -16.92 -53.44 -54.37
C PRO A 20 -15.94 -52.26 -54.14
N CYS A 21 -14.94 -52.52 -53.28
CA CYS A 21 -13.84 -51.58 -53.05
C CYS A 21 -13.00 -51.35 -54.29
N PRO A 22 -12.81 -50.13 -54.77
CA PRO A 22 -11.78 -49.86 -55.80
C PRO A 22 -10.39 -49.96 -55.14
N ALA A 23 -9.59 -50.84 -55.70
CA ALA A 23 -8.21 -51.03 -55.37
C ALA A 23 -7.43 -49.73 -55.53
N ARG A 24 -6.78 -49.30 -54.48
CA ARG A 24 -5.40 -48.75 -54.40
C ARG A 24 -5.16 -48.20 -53.03
N CYS A 25 -4.78 -49.03 -52.06
CA CYS A 25 -4.00 -48.56 -50.96
C CYS A 25 -2.63 -48.09 -51.44
N GLN A 26 -2.48 -46.80 -51.64
CA GLN A 26 -1.15 -46.22 -51.82
C GLN A 26 -0.34 -46.41 -50.52
N PRO A 27 0.89 -46.98 -50.59
CA PRO A 27 1.71 -47.07 -49.43
C PRO A 27 2.01 -45.68 -48.91
N ARG A 28 1.68 -45.40 -47.63
CA ARG A 28 2.10 -44.17 -46.94
C ARG A 28 3.59 -43.96 -47.18
N ARG A 29 3.95 -42.93 -47.92
CA ARG A 29 5.32 -42.45 -48.02
C ARG A 29 5.82 -42.24 -46.58
N ARG A 30 6.73 -43.14 -46.14
CA ARG A 30 7.54 -42.85 -44.97
C ARG A 30 8.30 -41.58 -45.24
N LEU A 31 8.01 -40.51 -44.53
CA LEU A 31 8.83 -39.32 -44.53
C LEU A 31 10.25 -39.81 -44.15
N ALA A 32 11.16 -39.77 -45.14
CA ALA A 32 12.54 -40.07 -44.88
C ALA A 32 13.06 -39.02 -43.90
N VAL A 33 13.46 -39.45 -42.74
CA VAL A 33 14.18 -38.62 -41.79
C VAL A 33 15.51 -38.28 -42.43
N PRO A 34 15.83 -36.98 -42.64
CA PRO A 34 17.06 -36.60 -43.26
C PRO A 34 18.24 -37.12 -42.44
N PRO A 35 19.30 -37.68 -43.09
CA PRO A 35 20.44 -38.18 -42.36
C PRO A 35 21.18 -37.05 -41.66
N GLY A 36 21.32 -37.17 -40.33
CA GLY A 36 22.41 -36.59 -39.57
C GLY A 36 22.53 -35.08 -39.53
N ALA A 37 21.65 -34.40 -38.74
CA ALA A 37 22.08 -33.09 -38.20
C ALA A 37 23.40 -33.27 -37.42
N PRO A 38 24.43 -32.42 -37.65
CA PRO A 38 25.71 -32.54 -36.97
C PRO A 38 25.52 -32.53 -35.47
N ARG A 39 25.93 -33.62 -34.80
CA ARG A 39 25.84 -33.73 -33.35
C ARG A 39 26.83 -32.77 -32.73
N LEU A 40 26.39 -31.62 -32.26
CA LEU A 40 27.22 -30.67 -31.52
C LEU A 40 27.95 -31.39 -30.36
N PRO A 41 29.26 -31.11 -30.17
CA PRO A 41 30.02 -31.70 -29.08
C PRO A 41 29.39 -31.36 -27.71
N LEU A 42 29.54 -32.26 -26.76
CA LEU A 42 28.87 -32.18 -25.44
C LEU A 42 29.05 -30.82 -24.76
N ARG A 43 30.23 -30.22 -24.85
CA ARG A 43 30.54 -28.89 -24.32
C ARG A 43 29.64 -27.79 -24.92
N GLN A 44 29.45 -27.80 -26.24
CA GLN A 44 28.57 -26.81 -26.90
C GLN A 44 27.11 -27.02 -26.53
N ARG A 45 26.65 -28.25 -26.36
CA ARG A 45 25.28 -28.54 -25.85
C ARG A 45 25.06 -28.01 -24.45
N LEU A 46 26.06 -28.17 -23.55
CA LEU A 46 25.99 -27.64 -22.18
C LEU A 46 25.99 -26.11 -22.15
N CYS A 47 26.83 -25.45 -23.02
CA CYS A 47 26.84 -24.00 -23.14
C CYS A 47 25.49 -23.44 -23.64
N VAL A 48 24.90 -24.08 -24.68
CA VAL A 48 23.58 -23.66 -25.20
C VAL A 48 22.47 -23.89 -24.18
N ALA A 49 22.47 -25.03 -23.50
CA ALA A 49 21.50 -25.32 -22.44
C ALA A 49 21.61 -24.31 -21.27
N GLY A 50 22.85 -23.96 -20.87
CA GLY A 50 23.10 -22.94 -19.85
C GLY A 50 22.63 -21.54 -20.27
N ALA A 51 22.89 -21.15 -21.52
CA ALA A 51 22.45 -19.88 -22.08
C ALA A 51 20.90 -19.79 -22.14
N VAL A 52 20.26 -20.86 -22.59
CA VAL A 52 18.77 -20.93 -22.62
C VAL A 52 18.18 -20.88 -21.21
N ALA A 53 18.74 -21.63 -20.26
CA ALA A 53 18.31 -21.61 -18.87
C ALA A 53 18.51 -20.23 -18.22
N GLY A 54 19.64 -19.57 -18.47
CA GLY A 54 19.94 -18.21 -18.03
C GLY A 54 18.96 -17.17 -18.59
N ALA A 55 18.69 -17.24 -19.90
CA ALA A 55 17.71 -16.37 -20.55
C ALA A 55 16.28 -16.59 -20.00
N ALA A 56 15.91 -17.85 -19.78
CA ALA A 56 14.61 -18.18 -19.18
C ALA A 56 14.48 -17.65 -17.74
N ALA A 57 15.54 -17.81 -16.93
CA ALA A 57 15.57 -17.27 -15.55
C ALA A 57 15.51 -15.74 -15.53
N ALA A 58 16.28 -15.06 -16.39
CA ALA A 58 16.24 -13.61 -16.53
C ALA A 58 14.85 -13.12 -16.98
N GLY A 59 14.27 -13.77 -17.98
CA GLY A 59 12.91 -13.46 -18.44
C GLY A 59 11.85 -13.67 -17.33
N TRP A 60 11.99 -14.72 -16.54
CA TRP A 60 11.08 -14.98 -15.41
C TRP A 60 11.23 -13.92 -14.32
N LEU A 61 12.47 -13.55 -13.95
CA LEU A 61 12.74 -12.49 -12.96
C LEU A 61 12.19 -11.15 -13.44
N TYR A 62 12.41 -10.81 -14.71
CA TYR A 62 11.86 -9.60 -15.33
C TYR A 62 10.32 -9.60 -15.29
N ALA A 63 9.67 -10.69 -15.70
CA ALA A 63 8.23 -10.80 -15.70
C ALA A 63 7.64 -10.75 -14.27
N ARG A 64 8.36 -11.32 -13.30
CA ARG A 64 7.98 -11.24 -11.87
C ARG A 64 8.06 -9.80 -11.38
N HIS A 65 9.17 -9.10 -11.63
CA HIS A 65 9.35 -7.70 -11.26
C HIS A 65 8.29 -6.79 -11.90
N GLU A 66 8.01 -6.98 -13.19
CA GLU A 66 6.98 -6.23 -13.91
C GLU A 66 5.57 -6.47 -13.34
N LYS A 67 5.23 -7.72 -12.99
CA LYS A 67 3.97 -8.03 -12.29
C LYS A 67 3.86 -7.34 -10.93
N GLU A 68 4.93 -7.28 -10.17
CA GLU A 68 4.97 -6.60 -8.87
C GLU A 68 4.76 -5.10 -9.05
N ARG A 69 5.44 -4.47 -10.04
CA ARG A 69 5.23 -3.06 -10.40
C ARG A 69 3.77 -2.78 -10.81
N GLN A 70 3.18 -3.61 -11.66
CA GLN A 70 1.80 -3.44 -12.10
C GLN A 70 0.78 -3.62 -10.95
N ARG A 71 1.00 -4.61 -10.06
CA ARG A 71 0.15 -4.80 -8.87
C ARG A 71 0.20 -3.58 -7.97
N ARG A 72 1.39 -3.02 -7.77
CA ARG A 72 1.62 -1.82 -6.97
C ARG A 72 0.92 -0.60 -7.58
N SER A 73 1.10 -0.36 -8.89
CA SER A 73 0.44 0.74 -9.60
C SER A 73 -1.09 0.63 -9.58
N ARG A 74 -1.65 -0.59 -9.63
CA ARG A 74 -3.09 -0.84 -9.49
C ARG A 74 -3.56 -0.52 -8.07
N ARG A 75 -2.80 -0.93 -7.04
CA ARG A 75 -3.13 -0.63 -5.64
C ARG A 75 -3.11 0.88 -5.38
N LEU A 76 -2.10 1.60 -5.87
CA LEU A 76 -2.03 3.06 -5.76
C LEU A 76 -3.21 3.76 -6.43
N ARG A 77 -3.57 3.36 -7.66
CA ARG A 77 -4.76 3.88 -8.35
C ARG A 77 -6.04 3.59 -7.58
N GLN A 78 -6.11 2.44 -6.91
CA GLN A 78 -7.27 2.06 -6.09
C GLN A 78 -7.34 2.89 -4.80
N LEU A 79 -6.21 3.11 -4.12
CA LEU A 79 -6.12 3.98 -2.95
C LEU A 79 -6.49 5.43 -3.28
N ARG A 80 -6.04 5.96 -4.42
CA ARG A 80 -6.45 7.26 -4.93
C ARG A 80 -7.97 7.35 -5.18
N ARG A 81 -8.59 6.30 -5.71
CA ARG A 81 -10.05 6.26 -5.93
C ARG A 81 -10.85 6.27 -4.63
N LEU A 82 -10.28 5.80 -3.53
CA LEU A 82 -10.91 5.86 -2.21
C LEU A 82 -11.06 7.29 -1.68
N ALA A 83 -10.43 8.26 -2.33
CA ALA A 83 -10.43 9.68 -1.94
C ALA A 83 -10.07 9.94 -0.46
N LEU A 84 -9.43 8.95 0.22
CA LEU A 84 -9.01 9.10 1.59
C LEU A 84 -7.81 10.06 1.65
N GLY A 85 -7.90 11.12 2.46
CA GLY A 85 -6.88 12.15 2.52
C GLY A 85 -6.73 12.98 1.22
N GLN A 86 -7.65 12.87 0.26
CA GLN A 86 -7.61 13.64 -0.99
C GLN A 86 -8.17 15.05 -0.84
N GLY A 87 -8.98 15.30 0.19
CA GLY A 87 -9.46 16.64 0.50
C GLY A 87 -8.30 17.54 0.89
N ASP A 88 -8.33 18.78 0.41
CA ASP A 88 -7.50 19.84 0.95
C ASP A 88 -8.07 20.28 2.30
N PHE A 89 -7.19 20.67 3.20
CA PHE A 89 -7.57 21.27 4.46
C PHE A 89 -6.86 22.59 4.63
N GLN A 90 -7.49 23.51 5.33
CA GLN A 90 -6.89 24.78 5.73
C GLN A 90 -7.04 24.91 7.24
N LEU A 91 -5.96 24.74 7.94
CA LEU A 91 -5.87 24.80 9.41
C LEU A 91 -4.85 25.84 9.81
N ARG A 92 -4.65 26.02 11.10
CA ARG A 92 -3.60 26.86 11.67
C ARG A 92 -2.73 26.03 12.60
N ASP A 93 -1.43 26.27 12.58
CA ASP A 93 -0.53 25.68 13.56
C ASP A 93 -0.54 26.46 14.90
N THR A 94 0.21 25.93 15.88
CA THR A 94 0.31 26.53 17.21
C THR A 94 0.96 27.93 17.20
N ALA A 95 1.71 28.29 16.16
CA ALA A 95 2.23 29.62 15.94
C ALA A 95 1.24 30.57 15.22
N GLY A 96 0.04 30.08 14.88
CA GLY A 96 -0.99 30.84 14.16
C GLY A 96 -0.80 30.88 12.64
N ALA A 97 0.24 30.25 12.09
CA ALA A 97 0.47 30.22 10.66
C ALA A 97 -0.57 29.32 9.96
N ALA A 98 -1.08 29.78 8.83
CA ALA A 98 -1.98 28.97 8.01
C ALA A 98 -1.23 27.76 7.42
N ARG A 99 -1.85 26.60 7.51
CA ARG A 99 -1.32 25.33 6.98
C ARG A 99 -2.36 24.65 6.11
N SER A 100 -1.89 24.17 4.99
CA SER A 100 -2.66 23.39 4.03
C SER A 100 -1.97 22.04 3.76
N LYS A 101 -2.64 21.16 3.07
CA LYS A 101 -2.02 19.90 2.63
C LYS A 101 -0.76 20.13 1.78
N ALA A 102 -0.75 21.21 0.97
CA ALA A 102 0.38 21.54 0.11
C ALA A 102 1.68 21.82 0.89
N ASP A 103 1.60 22.32 2.12
CA ASP A 103 2.77 22.62 2.98
C ASP A 103 3.53 21.36 3.42
N PHE A 104 2.89 20.20 3.30
CA PHE A 104 3.43 18.91 3.69
C PHE A 104 3.83 18.03 2.50
N LEU A 105 3.65 18.48 1.27
CA LEU A 105 4.14 17.78 0.09
C LEU A 105 5.67 17.66 0.12
N GLY A 106 6.19 16.59 -0.46
CA GLY A 106 7.62 16.26 -0.44
C GLY A 106 8.09 15.62 0.88
N ARG A 107 7.21 15.42 1.85
CA ARG A 107 7.50 14.77 3.15
C ARG A 107 6.56 13.62 3.39
N TRP A 108 7.03 12.63 4.12
CA TRP A 108 6.18 11.64 4.75
C TRP A 108 5.45 12.26 5.93
N VAL A 109 4.18 11.94 6.11
CA VAL A 109 3.35 12.48 7.19
C VAL A 109 2.73 11.34 7.98
N LEU A 110 2.87 11.37 9.32
CA LEU A 110 2.04 10.60 10.25
C LEU A 110 1.04 11.56 10.90
N LEU A 111 -0.24 11.39 10.60
CA LEU A 111 -1.32 12.26 11.02
C LEU A 111 -2.23 11.54 12.02
N TYR A 112 -2.42 12.13 13.20
CA TYR A 112 -3.35 11.67 14.22
C TYR A 112 -4.41 12.74 14.50
N PHE A 113 -5.67 12.31 14.61
CA PHE A 113 -6.79 13.15 15.03
C PHE A 113 -7.09 12.86 16.49
N GLY A 114 -7.19 13.89 17.34
CA GLY A 114 -7.43 13.76 18.76
C GLY A 114 -7.85 15.05 19.40
N PHE A 115 -7.91 15.12 20.72
CA PHE A 115 -8.19 16.34 21.49
C PHE A 115 -7.45 16.34 22.83
N THR A 116 -7.13 17.53 23.35
CA THR A 116 -6.27 17.68 24.53
C THR A 116 -6.94 17.23 25.83
N HIS A 117 -8.27 17.23 25.89
CA HIS A 117 -9.06 16.84 27.04
C HIS A 117 -9.37 15.33 27.09
N CYS A 118 -8.74 14.53 26.22
CA CYS A 118 -8.85 13.08 26.27
C CYS A 118 -8.01 12.52 27.43
N PRO A 119 -8.62 11.78 28.39
CA PRO A 119 -7.91 11.42 29.62
C PRO A 119 -6.85 10.31 29.45
N ASP A 120 -7.00 9.43 28.48
CA ASP A 120 -6.18 8.22 28.36
C ASP A 120 -5.76 7.88 26.91
N VAL A 121 -6.72 7.76 25.99
CA VAL A 121 -6.43 7.20 24.65
C VAL A 121 -5.52 8.09 23.81
N CYS A 122 -5.72 9.42 23.81
CA CYS A 122 -4.90 10.33 23.00
C CYS A 122 -3.46 10.40 23.50
N PRO A 123 -3.16 10.49 24.82
CA PRO A 123 -1.80 10.41 25.30
C PRO A 123 -1.07 9.11 24.90
N GLU A 124 -1.72 7.94 25.08
CA GLU A 124 -1.15 6.64 24.70
C GLU A 124 -0.80 6.58 23.20
N GLU A 125 -1.70 7.05 22.34
CA GLU A 125 -1.49 7.05 20.91
C GLU A 125 -0.40 8.05 20.47
N LEU A 126 -0.29 9.20 21.12
CA LEU A 126 0.77 10.18 20.87
C LEU A 126 2.15 9.71 21.36
N GLU A 127 2.22 9.03 22.50
CA GLU A 127 3.46 8.38 22.96
C GLU A 127 3.90 7.31 21.96
N LYS A 128 2.97 6.47 21.50
CA LYS A 128 3.23 5.45 20.49
C LYS A 128 3.72 6.05 19.17
N LEU A 129 3.05 7.12 18.69
CA LEU A 129 3.43 7.85 17.49
C LEU A 129 4.83 8.46 17.64
N SER A 130 5.10 9.14 18.78
CA SER A 130 6.38 9.74 19.10
C SER A 130 7.50 8.70 19.10
N ARG A 131 7.27 7.58 19.74
CA ARG A 131 8.21 6.46 19.78
C ARG A 131 8.49 5.89 18.37
N ALA A 132 7.46 5.76 17.53
CA ALA A 132 7.64 5.31 16.15
C ALA A 132 8.48 6.28 15.32
N VAL A 133 8.27 7.59 15.49
CA VAL A 133 9.08 8.64 14.85
C VAL A 133 10.53 8.56 15.30
N GLU A 134 10.81 8.48 16.60
CA GLU A 134 12.16 8.32 17.13
C GLU A 134 12.90 7.10 16.57
N LEU A 135 12.18 5.97 16.41
CA LEU A 135 12.76 4.75 15.85
C LEU A 135 13.18 4.95 14.38
N LEU A 136 12.41 5.71 13.62
CA LEU A 136 12.70 6.01 12.21
C LEU A 136 13.83 7.04 12.09
N GLU A 137 13.90 8.03 12.96
CA GLU A 137 14.95 9.07 12.98
C GLU A 137 16.35 8.55 13.34
N ARG A 138 16.45 7.35 13.93
CA ARG A 138 17.75 6.69 14.17
C ARG A 138 18.47 6.29 12.89
N ASP A 139 17.76 6.20 11.78
CA ASP A 139 18.34 5.90 10.47
C ASP A 139 18.38 7.16 9.61
N PRO A 140 19.55 7.83 9.50
CA PRO A 140 19.68 9.06 8.73
C PRO A 140 19.50 8.88 7.22
N ALA A 141 19.47 7.64 6.74
CA ALA A 141 19.21 7.35 5.33
C ALA A 141 17.73 7.43 4.95
N LEU A 142 16.83 7.44 5.95
CA LEU A 142 15.40 7.56 5.70
C LEU A 142 15.00 9.02 5.39
N PRO A 143 14.02 9.22 4.51
CA PRO A 143 13.49 10.54 4.24
C PRO A 143 12.80 11.13 5.48
N PRO A 144 12.75 12.48 5.61
CA PRO A 144 12.15 13.12 6.76
C PRO A 144 10.65 12.80 6.89
N LEU A 145 10.24 12.49 8.13
CA LEU A 145 8.87 12.22 8.52
C LEU A 145 8.34 13.37 9.36
N GLN A 146 7.17 13.91 9.02
CA GLN A 146 6.50 14.97 9.77
C GLN A 146 5.32 14.37 10.56
N PRO A 147 5.39 14.30 11.89
CA PRO A 147 4.25 13.95 12.71
C PRO A 147 3.32 15.18 12.86
N LEU A 148 2.00 14.95 12.72
CA LEU A 148 0.95 15.94 12.83
C LEU A 148 -0.12 15.48 13.82
N PHE A 149 -0.57 16.40 14.66
CA PHE A 149 -1.75 16.29 15.49
C PHE A 149 -2.81 17.27 15.00
N VAL A 150 -3.99 16.81 14.65
CA VAL A 150 -5.13 17.66 14.29
C VAL A 150 -6.18 17.54 15.36
N THR A 151 -6.53 18.66 16.00
CA THR A 151 -7.62 18.62 16.98
C THR A 151 -8.95 18.31 16.30
N VAL A 152 -9.79 17.56 17.01
CA VAL A 152 -11.20 17.34 16.65
C VAL A 152 -12.15 18.20 17.52
N ASP A 153 -11.59 18.95 18.48
CA ASP A 153 -12.31 19.80 19.41
C ASP A 153 -11.77 21.24 19.43
N PRO A 154 -11.93 22.01 18.35
CA PRO A 154 -11.39 23.34 18.24
C PRO A 154 -12.02 24.36 19.19
N GLU A 155 -13.12 24.02 19.88
CA GLU A 155 -13.75 24.89 20.87
C GLU A 155 -12.91 24.99 22.15
N ARG A 156 -12.30 23.86 22.59
CA ARG A 156 -11.45 23.79 23.80
C ARG A 156 -9.95 23.80 23.46
N ASP A 157 -9.59 23.41 22.24
CA ASP A 157 -8.21 23.25 21.79
C ASP A 157 -7.76 24.42 20.93
N ASP A 158 -7.52 25.56 21.56
CA ASP A 158 -6.85 26.68 20.89
C ASP A 158 -5.35 26.42 20.65
N ALA A 159 -4.68 27.31 19.93
CA ALA A 159 -3.27 27.16 19.63
C ALA A 159 -2.38 27.05 20.88
N ALA A 160 -2.70 27.78 21.94
CA ALA A 160 -1.95 27.76 23.18
C ALA A 160 -2.18 26.48 23.98
N ALA A 161 -3.41 25.95 23.99
CA ALA A 161 -3.73 24.65 24.61
C ALA A 161 -2.98 23.51 23.91
N LEU A 162 -3.00 23.49 22.56
CA LEU A 162 -2.25 22.53 21.76
C LEU A 162 -0.75 22.62 22.00
N GLU A 163 -0.18 23.81 22.01
CA GLU A 163 1.26 24.00 22.24
C GLU A 163 1.67 23.45 23.62
N ARG A 164 0.90 23.73 24.67
CA ARG A 164 1.18 23.19 26.03
C ARG A 164 1.10 21.66 26.06
N TYR A 165 0.04 21.10 25.49
CA TYR A 165 -0.22 19.67 25.50
C TYR A 165 0.83 18.87 24.69
N LEU A 166 1.19 19.34 23.51
CA LEU A 166 2.09 18.62 22.61
C LEU A 166 3.56 18.71 23.02
N ARG A 167 3.92 19.63 23.92
CA ARG A 167 5.30 19.79 24.43
C ARG A 167 5.85 18.56 25.11
N ASP A 168 4.98 17.74 25.69
CA ASP A 168 5.35 16.54 26.45
C ASP A 168 5.62 15.32 25.54
N PHE A 169 5.40 15.49 24.23
CA PHE A 169 5.60 14.44 23.24
C PHE A 169 6.83 14.70 22.36
N HIS A 170 6.73 14.39 21.08
CA HIS A 170 7.87 14.52 20.17
C HIS A 170 8.09 15.99 19.75
N PRO A 171 9.35 16.54 19.76
CA PRO A 171 9.62 17.96 19.49
C PRO A 171 9.24 18.40 18.06
N ARG A 172 9.13 17.49 17.13
CA ARG A 172 8.67 17.76 15.75
C ARG A 172 7.18 17.56 15.55
N LEU A 173 6.44 17.17 16.59
CA LEU A 173 4.98 17.01 16.51
C LEU A 173 4.33 18.38 16.36
N LEU A 174 3.70 18.60 15.22
CA LEU A 174 3.04 19.87 14.91
C LEU A 174 1.54 19.76 15.17
N GLY A 175 1.03 20.63 16.05
CA GLY A 175 -0.40 20.75 16.34
C GLY A 175 -1.10 21.64 15.33
N LEU A 176 -2.26 21.22 14.88
CA LEU A 176 -3.11 21.95 13.95
C LEU A 176 -4.51 22.10 14.53
N THR A 177 -5.03 23.31 14.48
CA THR A 177 -6.39 23.70 14.86
C THR A 177 -7.03 24.61 13.81
N GLY A 178 -8.27 25.01 13.99
CA GLY A 178 -8.96 25.90 13.05
C GLY A 178 -10.39 26.19 13.51
N THR A 179 -11.22 26.69 12.60
CA THR A 179 -12.65 26.77 12.90
C THR A 179 -13.29 25.39 12.95
N PRO A 180 -14.45 25.23 13.63
CA PRO A 180 -15.17 23.95 13.63
C PRO A 180 -15.43 23.40 12.23
N GLU A 181 -15.68 24.26 11.23
CA GLU A 181 -15.91 23.86 9.84
C GLU A 181 -14.63 23.34 9.18
N GLN A 182 -13.49 24.01 9.42
CA GLN A 182 -12.18 23.63 8.91
C GLN A 182 -11.73 22.27 9.47
N VAL A 183 -11.87 22.10 10.78
CA VAL A 183 -11.55 20.83 11.47
C VAL A 183 -12.45 19.70 10.95
N ARG A 184 -13.76 19.97 10.83
CA ARG A 184 -14.72 18.99 10.29
C ARG A 184 -14.39 18.60 8.84
N ALA A 185 -13.99 19.56 8.01
CA ALA A 185 -13.56 19.30 6.64
C ALA A 185 -12.30 18.41 6.61
N ALA A 186 -11.29 18.70 7.46
CA ALA A 186 -10.10 17.89 7.58
C ALA A 186 -10.42 16.44 8.05
N ALA A 187 -11.21 16.29 9.11
CA ALA A 187 -11.65 14.99 9.61
C ALA A 187 -12.43 14.19 8.54
N SER A 188 -13.33 14.85 7.81
CA SER A 188 -14.10 14.23 6.73
C SER A 188 -13.21 13.77 5.57
N ALA A 189 -12.15 14.51 5.22
CA ALA A 189 -11.20 14.13 4.17
C ALA A 189 -10.50 12.80 4.50
N PHE A 190 -10.26 12.52 5.78
CA PHE A 190 -9.69 11.27 6.27
C PHE A 190 -10.74 10.26 6.74
N ARG A 191 -12.04 10.57 6.56
CA ARG A 191 -13.17 9.74 7.03
C ARG A 191 -13.09 9.42 8.53
N VAL A 192 -12.60 10.38 9.30
CA VAL A 192 -12.57 10.29 10.75
C VAL A 192 -13.98 10.60 11.26
N TYR A 193 -14.53 9.64 11.98
CA TYR A 193 -15.78 9.86 12.74
C TYR A 193 -15.47 10.78 13.92
N VAL A 194 -16.32 11.74 14.17
CA VAL A 194 -16.25 12.65 15.32
C VAL A 194 -17.65 12.89 15.82
N SER A 195 -17.89 12.69 17.10
CA SER A 195 -19.16 12.95 17.77
C SER A 195 -18.93 13.54 19.16
N ALA A 196 -19.43 14.72 19.41
CA ALA A 196 -19.45 15.32 20.74
C ALA A 196 -20.63 14.76 21.54
N GLY A 197 -20.38 14.32 22.76
CA GLY A 197 -21.39 13.92 23.72
C GLY A 197 -22.18 15.11 24.29
N PRO A 198 -23.19 14.86 25.14
CA PRO A 198 -23.88 15.92 25.82
C PRO A 198 -22.92 16.63 26.79
N ARG A 199 -23.16 17.93 26.99
CA ARG A 199 -22.45 18.73 28.00
C ARG A 199 -22.98 18.38 29.37
N ASP A 200 -22.10 18.23 30.36
CA ASP A 200 -22.45 18.05 31.75
C ASP A 200 -22.81 19.40 32.44
N ALA A 201 -23.04 19.37 33.76
CA ALA A 201 -23.39 20.54 34.53
C ALA A 201 -22.30 21.63 34.57
N ASP A 202 -21.05 21.23 34.41
CA ASP A 202 -19.86 22.11 34.35
C ASP A 202 -19.56 22.60 32.94
N GLY A 203 -20.35 22.15 31.93
CA GLY A 203 -20.20 22.48 30.51
C GLY A 203 -19.16 21.64 29.78
N ASP A 204 -18.62 20.61 30.45
CA ASP A 204 -17.66 19.68 29.87
C ASP A 204 -18.36 18.57 29.07
N TYR A 205 -17.64 17.94 28.15
CA TYR A 205 -18.19 16.89 27.27
C TYR A 205 -17.10 15.96 26.76
N VAL A 206 -17.49 14.75 26.49
CA VAL A 206 -16.60 13.73 25.87
C VAL A 206 -16.74 13.79 24.36
N VAL A 207 -15.62 13.71 23.65
CA VAL A 207 -15.60 13.58 22.19
C VAL A 207 -15.24 12.14 21.84
N ASP A 208 -16.12 11.48 21.12
CA ASP A 208 -15.85 10.17 20.52
C ASP A 208 -15.31 10.36 19.09
N HIS A 209 -14.19 9.73 18.78
CA HIS A 209 -13.58 9.83 17.46
C HIS A 209 -12.86 8.55 17.07
N SER A 210 -12.60 8.39 15.77
CA SER A 210 -11.81 7.27 15.24
C SER A 210 -10.36 7.35 15.73
N VAL A 211 -9.90 6.33 16.44
CA VAL A 211 -8.50 6.23 16.97
C VAL A 211 -7.61 5.59 15.92
N LEU A 212 -7.14 6.38 14.98
CA LEU A 212 -6.29 5.94 13.86
C LEU A 212 -5.19 6.96 13.57
N THR A 213 -3.98 6.46 13.36
CA THR A 213 -2.86 7.23 12.80
C THR A 213 -2.76 6.96 11.31
N PHE A 214 -2.75 7.99 10.49
CA PHE A 214 -2.72 7.88 9.03
C PHE A 214 -1.33 8.13 8.49
N LEU A 215 -0.88 7.32 7.55
CA LEU A 215 0.36 7.53 6.81
C LEU A 215 0.05 8.12 5.44
N VAL A 216 0.67 9.27 5.15
CA VAL A 216 0.58 9.96 3.87
C VAL A 216 1.98 10.08 3.28
N ASP A 217 2.11 9.84 1.98
CA ASP A 217 3.38 9.90 1.27
C ASP A 217 3.74 11.31 0.79
N PRO A 218 4.96 11.53 0.26
CA PRO A 218 5.39 12.83 -0.26
C PRO A 218 4.54 13.40 -1.40
N ASP A 219 3.81 12.57 -2.13
CA ASP A 219 2.84 13.02 -3.14
C ASP A 219 1.47 13.41 -2.54
N GLY A 220 1.34 13.36 -1.21
CA GLY A 220 0.11 13.63 -0.50
C GLY A 220 -0.94 12.52 -0.65
N VAL A 221 -0.53 11.28 -0.98
CA VAL A 221 -1.44 10.13 -1.14
C VAL A 221 -1.44 9.30 0.14
N PHE A 222 -2.63 8.95 0.61
CA PHE A 222 -2.80 8.00 1.70
C PHE A 222 -2.17 6.63 1.37
N ARG A 223 -1.40 6.09 2.30
CA ARG A 223 -0.69 4.80 2.15
C ARG A 223 -1.20 3.71 3.09
N ASP A 224 -1.35 4.05 4.36
CA ASP A 224 -1.72 3.09 5.40
C ASP A 224 -2.36 3.79 6.60
N CYS A 225 -2.98 3.03 7.50
CA CYS A 225 -3.43 3.53 8.79
C CYS A 225 -3.15 2.51 9.89
N TYR A 226 -2.92 3.02 11.10
CA TYR A 226 -2.51 2.26 12.27
C TYR A 226 -3.50 2.48 13.40
N GLY A 227 -4.13 1.42 13.85
CA GLY A 227 -5.05 1.43 15.00
C GLY A 227 -4.34 1.12 16.32
N ARG A 228 -5.12 1.09 17.40
CA ARG A 228 -4.63 0.85 18.77
C ARG A 228 -3.86 -0.46 18.96
N SER A 229 -4.20 -1.50 18.22
CA SER A 229 -3.55 -2.82 18.33
C SER A 229 -2.11 -2.86 17.81
N ARG A 230 -1.65 -1.84 17.09
CA ARG A 230 -0.29 -1.77 16.57
C ARG A 230 0.66 -1.17 17.61
N THR A 231 1.84 -1.79 17.76
CA THR A 231 2.92 -1.22 18.59
C THR A 231 3.69 -0.14 17.82
N ALA A 232 4.48 0.67 18.53
CA ALA A 232 5.36 1.67 17.91
C ALA A 232 6.38 1.04 16.94
N GLU A 233 6.94 -0.12 17.30
CA GLU A 233 7.89 -0.87 16.49
C GLU A 233 7.26 -1.44 15.22
N GLU A 234 6.01 -1.92 15.32
CA GLU A 234 5.26 -2.39 14.16
C GLU A 234 4.90 -1.24 13.22
N MET A 235 4.49 -0.09 13.78
CA MET A 235 4.22 1.13 13.02
C MET A 235 5.48 1.60 12.30
N ALA A 236 6.60 1.75 13.00
CA ALA A 236 7.88 2.18 12.43
C ALA A 236 8.36 1.23 11.32
N ARG A 237 8.23 -0.09 11.52
CA ARG A 237 8.59 -1.10 10.50
C ARG A 237 7.71 -1.00 9.27
N SER A 238 6.41 -0.78 9.43
CA SER A 238 5.47 -0.60 8.32
C SER A 238 5.78 0.69 7.55
N VAL A 239 5.99 1.81 8.24
CA VAL A 239 6.37 3.10 7.64
C VAL A 239 7.67 2.96 6.85
N ARG A 240 8.72 2.35 7.42
CA ARG A 240 9.98 2.05 6.71
C ARG A 240 9.71 1.25 5.42
N GLY A 241 8.94 0.19 5.50
CA GLY A 241 8.60 -0.62 4.32
C GLY A 241 7.86 0.18 3.23
N HIS A 242 7.06 1.18 3.62
CA HIS A 242 6.44 2.11 2.67
C HIS A 242 7.46 3.08 2.08
N MET A 243 8.40 3.60 2.88
CA MET A 243 9.49 4.48 2.43
C MET A 243 10.42 3.77 1.45
N ASP A 244 10.91 2.57 1.80
CA ASP A 244 11.78 1.74 0.94
C ASP A 244 11.12 1.39 -0.40
N ALA A 245 9.82 1.27 -0.36
CA ALA A 245 9.02 0.89 -1.49
C ALA A 245 8.43 2.10 -2.25
N TYR A 246 8.79 3.34 -1.91
CA TYR A 246 8.25 4.54 -2.53
C TYR A 246 8.89 4.81 -3.88
N GLU A 247 8.04 5.08 -4.86
CA GLU A 247 8.42 5.64 -6.16
C GLU A 247 7.59 6.92 -6.34
N PRO A 248 8.25 8.08 -6.57
CA PRO A 248 7.54 9.32 -6.85
C PRO A 248 6.58 9.16 -8.02
N LEU A 249 5.47 9.87 -7.97
CA LEU A 249 4.57 9.94 -9.12
C LEU A 249 5.27 10.72 -10.25
N PRO A 250 5.14 10.29 -11.50
CA PRO A 250 5.57 11.13 -12.60
C PRO A 250 4.87 12.49 -12.44
N ALA A 251 5.66 13.55 -12.58
CA ALA A 251 5.11 14.90 -12.67
C ALA A 251 3.93 14.86 -13.65
N ALA A 252 2.79 15.44 -13.27
CA ALA A 252 1.69 15.60 -14.21
C ALA A 252 2.24 16.46 -15.34
N ASP A 253 2.55 15.83 -16.48
CA ASP A 253 2.87 16.55 -17.72
C ASP A 253 1.72 17.51 -17.91
N GLY A 254 2.07 18.81 -17.92
CA GLY A 254 1.10 19.89 -17.91
C GLY A 254 0.06 19.72 -19.03
N GLN A 255 -1.19 19.57 -18.63
CA GLN A 255 -2.36 19.84 -19.46
C GLN A 255 -2.91 21.21 -19.08
#